data_5ea6044c2b45d2b79a7f6a257d0b462c
#
_entry.id   5ea6044c2b45d2b79a7f6a257d0b462c
#
_cell.length_a   1.000
_cell.length_b   1.000
_cell.length_c   1.000
_cell.angle_alpha   90.00
_cell.angle_beta   90.00
_cell.angle_gamma   90.00
#
_symmetry.space_group_name_H-M   'P 1'
#
loop_
_entity.id
_entity.type
_entity.pdbx_description
1 polymer ?
#
loop_
_entity_poly.entity_id
_entity_poly.type
_entity_poly.pdbx_seq_one_letter_code
_entity_poly.pdbx_strand_id
1 'polypeptide(L)'
;DAGVAGNVIPPTATIQINYRFAPDKTTEQARQYMEDLFHEWPMNVLDLSAPARPGLDRPLAKSFVAAVGGEPGPKYGWTDVARFGQLGIPAVNFGPGNALCAHQVDECCRLGSLDECYRALHTWLASR
;
A
#
# COMPACT_ATOMS: atom_id res chain seq x y z
N ASP A 1 -1.91 22.70 9.33
CA ASP A 1 -2.24 24.07 8.99
C ASP A 1 -2.28 24.92 10.26
N ALA A 2 -1.67 26.11 10.24
CA ALA A 2 -1.61 26.95 11.42
C ALA A 2 -1.42 28.42 11.03
N GLY A 3 -2.31 29.29 11.55
CA GLY A 3 -2.20 30.75 11.47
C GLY A 3 -2.63 31.39 10.16
N VAL A 4 -2.81 32.71 10.24
CA VAL A 4 -3.28 33.57 9.13
C VAL A 4 -2.28 34.68 8.77
N ALA A 5 -1.26 34.92 9.59
CA ALA A 5 -0.22 35.93 9.38
C ALA A 5 1.10 35.52 10.03
N GLY A 6 2.23 35.85 9.39
CA GLY A 6 3.56 35.40 9.78
C GLY A 6 4.09 35.97 11.11
N ASN A 7 3.46 37.01 11.66
CA ASN A 7 3.83 37.67 12.92
C ASN A 7 2.84 37.41 14.06
N VAL A 8 1.90 36.50 13.88
CA VAL A 8 0.88 36.16 14.88
C VAL A 8 1.00 34.70 15.25
N ILE A 9 1.12 34.38 16.54
CA ILE A 9 1.04 33.01 17.04
C ILE A 9 -0.41 32.52 16.85
N PRO A 10 -0.64 31.44 16.09
CA PRO A 10 -1.97 30.96 15.82
C PRO A 10 -2.62 30.39 17.09
N PRO A 11 -3.91 30.65 17.34
CA PRO A 11 -4.63 30.06 18.47
C PRO A 11 -4.89 28.55 18.30
N THR A 12 -4.80 28.06 17.07
CA THR A 12 -5.03 26.65 16.73
C THR A 12 -4.03 26.17 15.66
N ALA A 13 -3.67 24.92 15.74
CA ALA A 13 -2.89 24.25 14.70
C ALA A 13 -3.50 22.87 14.40
N THR A 14 -3.55 22.51 13.12
CA THR A 14 -4.02 21.17 12.69
C THR A 14 -2.86 20.46 12.00
N ILE A 15 -2.58 19.25 12.48
CA ILE A 15 -1.56 18.37 11.92
C ILE A 15 -2.25 17.13 11.37
N GLN A 16 -2.04 16.84 10.09
CA GLN A 16 -2.48 15.59 9.49
C GLN A 16 -1.33 14.59 9.48
N ILE A 17 -1.57 13.42 10.07
CA ILE A 17 -0.57 12.36 10.20
C ILE A 17 -1.04 11.15 9.40
N ASN A 18 -0.17 10.59 8.59
CA ASN A 18 -0.37 9.31 7.92
C ASN A 18 0.52 8.26 8.60
N TYR A 19 -0.09 7.42 9.43
CA TYR A 19 0.60 6.31 10.07
C TYR A 19 0.44 5.04 9.25
N ARG A 20 1.55 4.46 8.82
CA ARG A 20 1.59 3.20 8.08
C ARG A 20 2.17 2.11 8.96
N PHE A 21 1.48 1.00 9.05
CA PHE A 21 1.86 -0.12 9.91
C PHE A 21 1.89 -1.44 9.13
N ALA A 22 2.71 -2.37 9.63
CA ALA A 22 2.91 -3.67 9.01
C ALA A 22 1.74 -4.63 9.34
N PRO A 23 1.56 -5.70 8.57
CA PRO A 23 0.46 -6.65 8.74
C PRO A 23 0.59 -7.56 9.98
N ASP A 24 1.54 -7.31 10.85
CA ASP A 24 1.66 -7.91 12.19
C ASP A 24 0.74 -7.24 13.22
N LYS A 25 0.20 -6.04 12.90
CA LYS A 25 -0.72 -5.28 13.74
C LYS A 25 -2.12 -5.26 13.16
N THR A 26 -3.11 -5.21 14.05
CA THR A 26 -4.50 -4.93 13.67
C THR A 26 -4.75 -3.43 13.54
N THR A 27 -5.85 -3.05 12.92
CA THR A 27 -6.29 -1.66 12.85
C THR A 27 -6.54 -1.06 14.24
N GLU A 28 -7.09 -1.85 15.16
CA GLU A 28 -7.33 -1.45 16.55
C GLU A 28 -6.03 -1.19 17.29
N GLN A 29 -5.03 -2.06 17.12
CA GLN A 29 -3.71 -1.86 17.72
C GLN A 29 -3.01 -0.62 17.18
N ALA A 30 -3.13 -0.38 15.86
CA ALA A 30 -2.57 0.81 15.23
C ALA A 30 -3.28 2.09 15.70
N ARG A 31 -4.61 2.06 15.83
CA ARG A 31 -5.40 3.16 16.36
C ARG A 31 -5.02 3.45 17.81
N GLN A 32 -5.02 2.42 18.67
CA GLN A 32 -4.67 2.57 20.09
C GLN A 32 -3.26 3.15 20.26
N TYR A 33 -2.29 2.68 19.46
CA TYR A 33 -0.94 3.24 19.48
C TYR A 33 -0.93 4.75 19.19
N MET A 34 -1.72 5.22 18.23
CA MET A 34 -1.82 6.63 17.89
C MET A 34 -2.55 7.43 18.98
N GLU A 35 -3.61 6.87 19.56
CA GLU A 35 -4.34 7.47 20.69
C GLU A 35 -3.43 7.63 21.91
N ASP A 36 -2.63 6.62 22.23
CA ASP A 36 -1.67 6.67 23.34
C ASP A 36 -0.56 7.69 23.10
N LEU A 37 -0.05 7.75 21.83
CA LEU A 37 1.03 8.69 21.48
C LEU A 37 0.56 10.15 21.53
N PHE A 38 -0.67 10.42 21.17
CA PHE A 38 -1.24 11.76 21.09
C PHE A 38 -2.30 12.03 22.17
N HIS A 39 -2.25 11.31 23.29
CA HIS A 39 -3.26 11.37 24.37
C HIS A 39 -3.51 12.79 24.93
N GLU A 40 -2.55 13.69 24.82
CA GLU A 40 -2.69 15.09 25.29
C GLU A 40 -3.43 15.98 24.29
N TRP A 41 -3.68 15.53 23.05
CA TRP A 41 -4.32 16.33 22.00
C TRP A 41 -5.58 15.64 21.46
N PRO A 42 -6.60 16.43 21.10
CA PRO A 42 -7.77 15.86 20.43
C PRO A 42 -7.34 15.25 19.07
N MET A 43 -7.68 13.99 18.87
CA MET A 43 -7.39 13.26 17.64
C MET A 43 -8.69 12.89 16.92
N ASN A 44 -8.71 13.07 15.58
CA ASN A 44 -9.79 12.63 14.72
C ASN A 44 -9.23 11.65 13.67
N VAL A 45 -9.77 10.44 13.62
CA VAL A 45 -9.39 9.43 12.63
C VAL A 45 -10.17 9.69 11.35
N LEU A 46 -9.48 10.08 10.28
CA LEU A 46 -10.08 10.38 8.98
C LEU A 46 -10.22 9.12 8.11
N ASP A 47 -9.28 8.20 8.20
CA ASP A 47 -9.29 6.91 7.50
C ASP A 47 -8.57 5.86 8.33
N LEU A 48 -9.05 4.61 8.26
CA LEU A 48 -8.46 3.47 8.94
C LEU A 48 -8.54 2.24 8.05
N SER A 49 -7.45 1.96 7.35
CA SER A 49 -7.35 0.85 6.41
C SER A 49 -6.41 -0.23 6.92
N ALA A 50 -6.84 -1.49 6.83
CA ALA A 50 -6.03 -2.62 7.25
C ALA A 50 -4.84 -2.84 6.30
N PRO A 51 -3.70 -3.35 6.80
CA PRO A 51 -2.58 -3.75 5.98
C PRO A 51 -2.88 -5.07 5.25
N ALA A 52 -2.14 -5.34 4.18
CA ALA A 52 -2.28 -6.56 3.40
C ALA A 52 -1.29 -7.63 3.83
N ARG A 53 -1.78 -8.87 3.95
CA ARG A 53 -0.95 -10.08 3.90
C ARG A 53 -1.10 -10.69 2.51
N PRO A 54 -0.07 -10.65 1.65
CA PRO A 54 -0.22 -11.05 0.24
C PRO A 54 -0.48 -12.54 0.05
N GLY A 55 -0.19 -13.38 1.05
CA GLY A 55 -0.44 -14.81 0.96
C GLY A 55 0.47 -15.53 -0.02
N LEU A 56 1.73 -15.08 -0.14
CA LEU A 56 2.72 -15.65 -1.07
C LEU A 56 3.09 -17.11 -0.77
N ASP A 57 2.77 -17.59 0.43
CA ASP A 57 2.90 -18.99 0.85
C ASP A 57 1.84 -19.92 0.23
N ARG A 58 0.74 -19.36 -0.28
CA ARG A 58 -0.34 -20.13 -0.89
C ARG A 58 0.07 -20.72 -2.25
N PRO A 59 -0.40 -21.92 -2.61
CA PRO A 59 0.00 -22.59 -3.85
C PRO A 59 -0.22 -21.74 -5.11
N LEU A 60 -1.36 -21.03 -5.18
CA LEU A 60 -1.71 -20.18 -6.29
C LEU A 60 -0.74 -18.99 -6.44
N ALA A 61 -0.41 -18.34 -5.34
CA ALA A 61 0.52 -17.23 -5.33
C ALA A 61 1.96 -17.68 -5.67
N LYS A 62 2.39 -18.83 -5.15
CA LYS A 62 3.69 -19.43 -5.50
C LYS A 62 3.79 -19.73 -7.00
N SER A 63 2.75 -20.33 -7.58
CA SER A 63 2.76 -20.63 -9.02
C SER A 63 2.77 -19.34 -9.87
N PHE A 64 2.09 -18.31 -9.42
CA PHE A 64 2.12 -17.01 -10.08
C PHE A 64 3.50 -16.37 -10.03
N VAL A 65 4.11 -16.29 -8.84
CA VAL A 65 5.47 -15.74 -8.66
C VAL A 65 6.48 -16.49 -9.53
N ALA A 66 6.39 -17.82 -9.55
CA ALA A 66 7.27 -18.63 -10.40
C ALA A 66 7.09 -18.36 -11.90
N ALA A 67 5.86 -18.11 -12.34
CA ALA A 67 5.56 -17.87 -13.75
C ALA A 67 5.94 -16.46 -14.22
N VAL A 68 5.76 -15.45 -13.38
CA VAL A 68 6.10 -14.06 -13.75
C VAL A 68 7.58 -13.74 -13.56
N GLY A 69 8.29 -14.54 -12.76
CA GLY A 69 9.71 -14.33 -12.45
C GLY A 69 9.95 -13.16 -11.49
N GLY A 70 11.20 -12.98 -11.10
CA GLY A 70 11.61 -11.93 -10.17
C GLY A 70 11.33 -12.26 -8.70
N GLU A 71 11.79 -11.39 -7.81
CA GLU A 71 11.55 -11.51 -6.38
C GLU A 71 10.44 -10.57 -5.94
N PRO A 72 9.44 -11.07 -5.18
CA PRO A 72 8.41 -10.22 -4.60
C PRO A 72 9.02 -9.25 -3.60
N GLY A 73 8.66 -7.98 -3.70
CA GLY A 73 9.08 -6.92 -2.79
C GLY A 73 7.93 -6.31 -2.00
N PRO A 74 8.21 -5.59 -0.92
CA PRO A 74 7.20 -4.91 -0.15
C PRO A 74 6.64 -3.71 -0.93
N LYS A 75 5.33 -3.47 -0.79
CA LYS A 75 4.68 -2.25 -1.25
C LYS A 75 4.19 -1.44 -0.07
N TYR A 76 4.77 -0.26 0.11
CA TYR A 76 4.47 0.62 1.23
C TYR A 76 3.24 1.50 1.02
N GLY A 77 2.79 1.67 -0.22
CA GLY A 77 1.55 2.36 -0.55
C GLY A 77 0.33 1.45 -0.39
N TRP A 78 -0.80 2.02 0.06
CA TRP A 78 -2.05 1.28 0.11
C TRP A 78 -2.54 0.93 -1.30
N THR A 79 -3.11 -0.27 -1.45
CA THR A 79 -3.76 -0.74 -2.69
C THR A 79 -4.92 -1.66 -2.33
N ASP A 80 -5.79 -1.95 -3.30
CA ASP A 80 -6.94 -2.87 -3.12
C ASP A 80 -6.54 -4.30 -2.72
N VAL A 81 -5.27 -4.68 -2.84
CA VAL A 81 -4.74 -5.93 -2.29
C VAL A 81 -5.09 -6.11 -0.80
N ALA A 82 -5.14 -5.00 -0.04
CA ALA A 82 -5.53 -5.02 1.36
C ALA A 82 -6.96 -5.53 1.56
N ARG A 83 -7.90 -5.17 0.66
CA ARG A 83 -9.30 -5.62 0.72
C ARG A 83 -9.43 -7.11 0.45
N PHE A 84 -8.71 -7.63 -0.54
CA PHE A 84 -8.65 -9.06 -0.79
C PHE A 84 -8.02 -9.81 0.38
N GLY A 85 -6.96 -9.27 0.98
CA GLY A 85 -6.33 -9.83 2.17
C GLY A 85 -7.28 -9.96 3.36
N GLN A 86 -8.16 -8.97 3.59
CA GLN A 86 -9.20 -9.02 4.62
C GLN A 86 -10.21 -10.16 4.39
N LEU A 87 -10.46 -10.52 3.14
CA LEU A 87 -11.33 -11.64 2.75
C LEU A 87 -10.58 -12.99 2.76
N GLY A 88 -9.32 -13.02 3.15
CA GLY A 88 -8.49 -14.23 3.12
C GLY A 88 -8.08 -14.67 1.72
N ILE A 89 -8.24 -13.81 0.72
CA ILE A 89 -7.90 -14.06 -0.68
C ILE A 89 -6.47 -13.58 -0.93
N PRO A 90 -5.54 -14.46 -1.34
CA PRO A 90 -4.19 -14.05 -1.73
C PRO A 90 -4.23 -13.06 -2.89
N ALA A 91 -3.54 -11.95 -2.74
CA ALA A 91 -3.49 -10.92 -3.77
C ALA A 91 -2.15 -10.19 -3.75
N VAL A 92 -1.69 -9.81 -4.93
CA VAL A 92 -0.43 -9.09 -5.13
C VAL A 92 -0.61 -7.97 -6.14
N ASN A 93 0.26 -6.96 -6.08
CA ASN A 93 0.39 -5.99 -7.16
C ASN A 93 1.38 -6.56 -8.19
N PHE A 94 0.96 -6.61 -9.43
CA PHE A 94 1.80 -6.97 -10.56
C PHE A 94 1.47 -6.08 -11.75
N GLY A 95 2.48 -5.58 -12.41
CA GLY A 95 2.28 -4.70 -13.56
C GLY A 95 3.61 -4.23 -14.16
N PRO A 96 3.55 -3.58 -15.31
CA PRO A 96 4.72 -3.07 -16.01
C PRO A 96 5.24 -1.79 -15.36
N GLY A 97 6.49 -1.42 -15.70
CA GLY A 97 7.10 -0.16 -15.32
C GLY A 97 7.77 -0.18 -13.95
N ASN A 98 8.18 1.00 -13.52
CA ASN A 98 8.84 1.20 -12.23
C ASN A 98 7.89 1.87 -11.24
N ALA A 99 7.50 1.14 -10.20
CA ALA A 99 6.58 1.65 -9.17
C ALA A 99 7.12 2.88 -8.42
N LEU A 100 8.42 3.17 -8.47
CA LEU A 100 9.01 4.36 -7.86
C LEU A 100 8.72 5.64 -8.64
N CYS A 101 8.34 5.52 -9.93
CA CYS A 101 7.96 6.65 -10.78
C CYS A 101 6.46 6.97 -10.68
N ALA A 102 5.68 6.18 -9.95
CA ALA A 102 4.25 6.39 -9.81
C ALA A 102 3.92 7.74 -9.17
N HIS A 103 2.92 8.43 -9.72
CA HIS A 103 2.45 9.74 -9.26
C HIS A 103 3.44 10.91 -9.44
N GLN A 104 4.46 10.72 -10.27
CA GLN A 104 5.39 11.79 -10.65
C GLN A 104 4.97 12.41 -11.99
N VAL A 105 5.41 13.63 -12.25
CA VAL A 105 5.07 14.36 -13.49
C VAL A 105 5.62 13.66 -14.74
N ASP A 106 6.73 12.95 -14.59
CA ASP A 106 7.43 12.18 -15.62
C ASP A 106 7.17 10.67 -15.52
N GLU A 107 6.09 10.27 -14.85
CA GLU A 107 5.67 8.86 -14.79
C GLU A 107 5.56 8.28 -16.20
N CYS A 108 6.28 7.19 -16.42
CA CYS A 108 6.33 6.54 -17.72
C CYS A 108 6.49 5.02 -17.59
N CYS A 109 6.12 4.33 -18.66
CA CYS A 109 6.29 2.88 -18.77
C CYS A 109 6.83 2.54 -20.15
N ARG A 110 7.86 1.67 -20.20
CA ARG A 110 8.36 1.15 -21.48
C ARG A 110 7.33 0.23 -22.12
N LEU A 111 7.08 0.38 -23.41
CA LEU A 111 6.16 -0.49 -24.15
C LEU A 111 6.54 -1.96 -24.05
N GLY A 112 7.85 -2.29 -24.09
CA GLY A 112 8.32 -3.66 -23.92
C GLY A 112 7.92 -4.29 -22.60
N SER A 113 7.84 -3.52 -21.50
CA SER A 113 7.39 -4.05 -20.22
C SER A 113 5.91 -4.39 -20.17
N LEU A 114 5.07 -3.74 -20.99
CA LEU A 114 3.67 -4.15 -21.19
C LEU A 114 3.59 -5.54 -21.83
N ASP A 115 4.37 -5.78 -22.89
CA ASP A 115 4.42 -7.06 -23.57
C ASP A 115 4.95 -8.17 -22.63
N GLU A 116 5.98 -7.87 -21.85
CA GLU A 116 6.54 -8.79 -20.87
C GLU A 116 5.49 -9.21 -19.82
N CYS A 117 4.77 -8.25 -19.24
CA CYS A 117 3.69 -8.51 -18.28
C CYS A 117 2.55 -9.30 -18.93
N TYR A 118 2.13 -8.93 -20.13
CA TYR A 118 1.08 -9.64 -20.85
C TYR A 118 1.45 -11.12 -21.09
N ARG A 119 2.67 -11.38 -21.59
CA ARG A 119 3.15 -12.75 -21.84
C ARG A 119 3.23 -13.56 -20.56
N ALA A 120 3.73 -12.98 -19.47
CA ALA A 120 3.83 -13.65 -18.18
C ALA A 120 2.43 -14.05 -17.65
N LEU A 121 1.47 -13.13 -17.67
CA LEU A 121 0.08 -13.38 -17.28
C LEU A 121 -0.57 -14.43 -18.18
N HIS A 122 -0.43 -14.30 -19.50
CA HIS A 122 -1.00 -15.24 -20.48
C HIS A 122 -0.45 -16.64 -20.26
N THR A 123 0.88 -16.80 -20.12
CA THR A 123 1.52 -18.09 -19.88
C THR A 123 1.03 -18.74 -18.59
N TRP A 124 0.94 -17.95 -17.52
CA TRP A 124 0.44 -18.45 -16.24
C TRP A 124 -1.02 -18.90 -16.30
N LEU A 125 -1.89 -18.13 -16.96
CA LEU A 125 -3.31 -18.46 -17.11
C LEU A 125 -3.51 -19.69 -18.01
N ALA A 126 -2.72 -19.83 -19.09
CA ALA A 126 -2.81 -20.94 -20.02
C ALA A 126 -2.25 -22.27 -19.44
N SER A 127 -1.48 -22.21 -18.40
CA SER A 127 -0.90 -23.40 -17.73
C SER A 127 -1.81 -24.03 -16.66
N ARG A 128 -3.07 -23.61 -16.56
CA ARG A 128 -4.02 -24.02 -15.51
C ARG A 128 -5.09 -24.99 -15.99
#